data_76bcf454af2e633e45621aa85a098efd
#
_entry.id   76bcf454af2e633e45621aa85a098efd
#
_cell.length_a   1.000
_cell.length_b   1.000
_cell.length_c   1.000
_cell.angle_alpha   90.00
_cell.angle_beta   90.00
_cell.angle_gamma   90.00
#
_symmetry.space_group_name_H-M   'P 1'
#
loop_
_entity.id
_entity.type
_entity.pdbx_description
1 polymer ?
#
loop_
_entity_poly.entity_id
_entity_poly.type
_entity_poly.pdbx_seq_one_letter_code
_entity_poly.pdbx_strand_id
1 'polypeptide(L)'
;GSGDGTTIPSSITSGSVFDLEGDSPNPLVNDSTLVFVPLEAQHITPNGNGWRHEYKVKESLRVAMTQSYEVFEATVKVEMSDGGKTIISQHHASDTGTISKVYVSDTDESGFNDSVAGNGIFDVYVRLRNTSGNEEKFALGTITSGESFNLRVVNNYGDVDVSALGNSFGIPVEDDSESYFKFGNYLQSQDPNTLDKCGEAGNSNSFKNCFEDLGITQSKVTMTNVTYTRQTN
;
A
#
# COMPACT_ATOMS: atom_id res chain seq x y z
N GLY A 1 0.20 -16.41 22.60
CA GLY A 1 0.50 -15.20 21.86
C GLY A 1 0.23 -13.95 22.67
N SER A 2 0.94 -12.93 22.34
CA SER A 2 0.75 -11.60 22.90
C SER A 2 -0.07 -10.73 21.96
N GLY A 3 -1.01 -9.99 22.48
CA GLY A 3 -1.77 -9.01 21.72
C GLY A 3 -1.10 -7.64 21.79
N ASP A 4 -0.82 -7.07 20.64
CA ASP A 4 -0.29 -5.71 20.51
C ASP A 4 -1.36 -4.86 19.83
N GLY A 5 -2.29 -4.34 20.66
CA GLY A 5 -3.25 -3.36 20.17
C GLY A 5 -2.61 -1.99 20.22
N THR A 6 -2.48 -1.35 19.06
CA THR A 6 -1.89 -0.03 18.97
C THR A 6 -2.78 0.91 18.18
N THR A 7 -3.08 2.05 18.80
CA THR A 7 -3.77 3.13 18.13
C THR A 7 -2.71 4.09 17.60
N ILE A 8 -2.64 4.21 16.29
CA ILE A 8 -1.80 5.19 15.62
C ILE A 8 -2.43 6.58 15.85
N PRO A 9 -1.64 7.67 16.01
CA PRO A 9 -0.23 7.75 15.62
C PRO A 9 0.79 7.46 16.73
N SER A 10 0.38 7.20 17.95
CA SER A 10 1.34 7.09 19.06
C SER A 10 2.32 5.93 18.89
N SER A 11 1.89 4.77 18.39
CA SER A 11 2.78 3.63 18.17
C SER A 11 3.77 3.88 17.04
N ILE A 12 3.38 4.60 16.00
CA ILE A 12 4.26 5.01 14.91
C ILE A 12 5.29 6.01 15.43
N THR A 13 4.85 6.99 16.21
CA THR A 13 5.72 8.01 16.79
C THR A 13 6.76 7.39 17.74
N SER A 14 6.36 6.39 18.52
CA SER A 14 7.28 5.72 19.45
C SER A 14 8.27 4.79 18.74
N GLY A 15 8.01 4.42 17.49
CA GLY A 15 8.84 3.47 16.76
C GLY A 15 8.81 2.05 17.33
N SER A 16 7.78 1.68 18.09
CA SER A 16 7.69 0.37 18.75
C SER A 16 7.30 -0.76 17.80
N VAL A 17 6.52 -0.46 16.77
CA VAL A 17 5.98 -1.46 15.83
C VAL A 17 6.45 -1.22 14.41
N PHE A 18 6.56 0.04 14.00
CA PHE A 18 6.84 0.41 12.62
C PHE A 18 8.14 1.15 12.44
N ASP A 19 8.82 0.87 11.34
CA ASP A 19 9.91 1.67 10.78
C ASP A 19 9.39 2.44 9.56
N LEU A 20 9.95 3.63 9.33
CA LEU A 20 9.62 4.45 8.18
C LEU A 20 10.57 4.17 7.01
N GLU A 21 10.03 3.90 5.84
CA GLU A 21 10.75 3.93 4.57
C GLU A 21 10.49 5.27 3.88
N GLY A 22 11.55 6.06 3.74
CA GLY A 22 11.50 7.45 3.30
C GLY A 22 11.60 8.39 4.50
N ASP A 23 12.82 8.76 4.86
CA ASP A 23 13.13 9.46 6.12
C ASP A 23 12.48 10.84 6.25
N SER A 24 12.17 11.48 5.14
CA SER A 24 11.65 12.84 5.13
C SER A 24 10.67 13.02 3.96
N PRO A 25 9.59 13.80 4.17
CA PRO A 25 9.17 14.41 5.43
C PRO A 25 8.57 13.40 6.40
N ASN A 26 8.49 13.76 7.69
CA ASN A 26 7.78 12.95 8.69
C ASN A 26 6.30 12.87 8.31
N PRO A 27 5.72 11.67 8.13
CA PRO A 27 4.31 11.54 7.77
C PRO A 27 3.35 12.11 8.81
N LEU A 28 3.71 12.09 10.08
CA LEU A 28 2.87 12.60 11.16
C LEU A 28 2.88 14.12 11.14
N VAL A 29 1.84 14.74 10.57
CA VAL A 29 1.74 16.20 10.42
C VAL A 29 1.04 16.87 11.60
N ASN A 30 0.26 16.10 12.36
CA ASN A 30 -0.35 16.48 13.64
C ASN A 30 -0.67 15.21 14.42
N ASP A 31 -1.33 15.32 15.59
CA ASP A 31 -1.54 14.19 16.50
C ASP A 31 -2.39 13.04 15.90
N SER A 32 -3.09 13.26 14.80
CA SER A 32 -4.06 12.30 14.27
C SER A 32 -4.03 12.14 12.75
N THR A 33 -3.09 12.77 12.06
CA THR A 33 -3.06 12.76 10.59
C THR A 33 -1.69 12.35 10.07
N LEU A 34 -1.69 11.34 9.20
CA LEU A 34 -0.51 10.88 8.48
C LEU A 34 -0.62 11.31 7.01
N VAL A 35 0.45 11.90 6.47
CA VAL A 35 0.54 12.33 5.08
C VAL A 35 1.77 11.72 4.44
N PHE A 36 1.56 10.98 3.36
CA PHE A 36 2.62 10.29 2.62
C PHE A 36 2.80 10.91 1.24
N VAL A 37 4.02 11.34 0.95
CA VAL A 37 4.37 12.12 -0.25
C VAL A 37 5.64 11.56 -0.92
N PRO A 38 5.53 10.49 -1.72
CA PRO A 38 6.68 9.84 -2.31
C PRO A 38 7.46 10.71 -3.29
N LEU A 39 6.83 11.70 -3.94
CA LEU A 39 7.51 12.66 -4.82
C LEU A 39 8.49 13.56 -4.06
N GLU A 40 8.27 13.78 -2.77
CA GLU A 40 9.19 14.50 -1.89
C GLU A 40 10.19 13.55 -1.24
N ALA A 41 9.74 12.42 -0.73
CA ALA A 41 10.58 11.44 -0.05
C ALA A 41 11.60 10.78 -0.99
N GLN A 42 11.19 10.47 -2.20
CA GLN A 42 12.04 9.88 -3.25
C GLN A 42 12.85 8.65 -2.78
N HIS A 43 12.26 7.87 -1.88
CA HIS A 43 12.91 6.70 -1.32
C HIS A 43 12.80 5.51 -2.27
N ILE A 44 13.93 4.85 -2.50
CA ILE A 44 14.00 3.65 -3.34
C ILE A 44 14.46 2.45 -2.50
N THR A 45 14.08 1.27 -2.98
CA THR A 45 14.65 0.00 -2.53
C THR A 45 15.31 -0.69 -3.71
N PRO A 46 16.27 -1.61 -3.50
CA PRO A 46 17.06 -2.18 -4.61
C PRO A 46 16.23 -2.81 -5.73
N ASN A 47 15.09 -3.41 -5.39
CA ASN A 47 14.22 -4.11 -6.34
C ASN A 47 12.85 -3.43 -6.53
N GLY A 48 12.67 -2.25 -5.97
CA GLY A 48 11.41 -1.52 -6.05
C GLY A 48 11.19 -0.83 -7.38
N ASN A 49 9.93 -0.67 -7.77
CA ASN A 49 9.52 -0.07 -9.06
C ASN A 49 8.89 1.31 -8.86
N GLY A 50 9.56 2.20 -8.16
CA GLY A 50 9.08 3.57 -7.94
C GLY A 50 9.61 4.17 -6.64
N TRP A 51 8.91 5.20 -6.17
CA TRP A 51 9.24 5.91 -4.94
C TRP A 51 8.28 5.59 -3.82
N ARG A 52 8.84 5.35 -2.62
CA ARG A 52 8.11 4.98 -1.42
C ARG A 52 8.10 6.08 -0.38
N HIS A 53 6.99 6.17 0.32
CA HIS A 53 6.87 6.88 1.58
C HIS A 53 5.86 6.10 2.41
N GLU A 54 6.34 5.16 3.22
CA GLU A 54 5.48 4.19 3.90
C GLU A 54 6.09 3.68 5.20
N TYR A 55 5.23 3.21 6.08
CA TYR A 55 5.63 2.47 7.28
C TYR A 55 5.62 0.98 7.03
N LYS A 56 6.53 0.27 7.68
CA LYS A 56 6.61 -1.20 7.66
C LYS A 56 6.82 -1.74 9.07
N VAL A 57 6.22 -2.88 9.35
CA VAL A 57 6.44 -3.59 10.62
C VAL A 57 7.92 -3.92 10.76
N LYS A 58 8.46 -3.67 11.94
CA LYS A 58 9.87 -3.91 12.27
C LYS A 58 10.28 -5.35 12.02
N GLU A 59 11.51 -5.54 11.56
CA GLU A 59 12.08 -6.85 11.26
C GLU A 59 11.96 -7.82 12.44
N SER A 60 12.24 -7.33 13.65
CA SER A 60 12.17 -8.15 14.87
C SER A 60 10.79 -8.67 15.23
N LEU A 61 9.72 -8.12 14.62
CA LEU A 61 8.34 -8.50 14.89
C LEU A 61 7.71 -9.40 13.81
N ARG A 62 8.45 -9.69 12.75
CA ARG A 62 7.92 -10.44 11.61
C ARG A 62 7.76 -11.91 11.93
N VAL A 63 6.60 -12.44 11.53
CA VAL A 63 6.23 -13.85 11.69
C VAL A 63 5.50 -14.32 10.43
N ALA A 64 5.24 -15.62 10.33
CA ALA A 64 4.44 -16.15 9.24
C ALA A 64 3.02 -15.57 9.23
N MET A 65 2.39 -15.51 8.07
CA MET A 65 0.99 -15.05 7.95
C MET A 65 0.05 -15.87 8.83
N THR A 66 0.29 -17.18 8.92
CA THR A 66 -0.52 -18.08 9.75
C THR A 66 -0.28 -17.91 11.25
N GLN A 67 0.70 -17.13 11.66
CA GLN A 67 1.05 -16.88 13.06
C GLN A 67 0.63 -15.50 13.56
N SER A 68 -0.02 -14.70 12.74
CA SER A 68 -0.46 -13.37 13.15
C SER A 68 -1.93 -13.12 12.86
N TYR A 69 -2.55 -12.40 13.79
CA TYR A 69 -3.83 -11.74 13.59
C TYR A 69 -3.58 -10.24 13.55
N GLU A 70 -3.96 -9.61 12.47
CA GLU A 70 -3.75 -8.17 12.26
C GLU A 70 -5.02 -7.51 11.76
N VAL A 71 -5.33 -6.33 12.27
CA VAL A 71 -6.41 -5.49 11.75
C VAL A 71 -5.86 -4.08 11.53
N PHE A 72 -5.90 -3.63 10.31
CA PHE A 72 -5.56 -2.26 9.93
C PHE A 72 -6.82 -1.55 9.44
N GLU A 73 -7.07 -0.36 9.97
CA GLU A 73 -8.17 0.49 9.54
C GLU A 73 -7.69 1.92 9.37
N ALA A 74 -8.15 2.58 8.32
CA ALA A 74 -7.86 3.99 8.08
C ALA A 74 -8.95 4.63 7.22
N THR A 75 -9.16 5.93 7.42
CA THR A 75 -9.82 6.78 6.44
C THR A 75 -8.73 7.31 5.50
N VAL A 76 -8.82 6.98 4.23
CA VAL A 76 -7.80 7.26 3.22
C VAL A 76 -8.31 8.30 2.23
N LYS A 77 -7.50 9.34 2.00
CA LYS A 77 -7.72 10.31 0.93
C LYS A 77 -6.51 10.28 0.00
N VAL A 78 -6.75 10.03 -1.28
CA VAL A 78 -5.69 10.02 -2.29
C VAL A 78 -5.87 11.23 -3.21
N GLU A 79 -4.83 12.06 -3.28
CA GLU A 79 -4.73 13.17 -4.21
C GLU A 79 -3.57 12.85 -5.16
N MET A 80 -3.89 12.57 -6.41
CA MET A 80 -2.90 12.06 -7.36
C MET A 80 -3.20 12.56 -8.77
N SER A 81 -2.16 12.84 -9.53
CA SER A 81 -2.25 13.21 -10.95
C SER A 81 -2.91 12.11 -11.75
N ASP A 82 -3.64 12.48 -12.80
CA ASP A 82 -4.23 11.53 -13.74
C ASP A 82 -3.17 10.56 -14.27
N GLY A 83 -3.52 9.31 -14.41
CA GLY A 83 -2.60 8.26 -14.86
C GLY A 83 -1.71 7.68 -13.75
N GLY A 84 -1.78 8.20 -12.54
CA GLY A 84 -0.99 7.71 -11.43
C GLY A 84 -1.45 6.34 -10.92
N LYS A 85 -0.52 5.61 -10.32
CA LYS A 85 -0.77 4.31 -9.68
C LYS A 85 0.04 4.22 -8.41
N THR A 86 -0.61 3.89 -7.31
CA THR A 86 0.06 3.73 -6.03
C THR A 86 -0.45 2.52 -5.26
N ILE A 87 0.40 1.98 -4.40
CA ILE A 87 0.05 0.95 -3.42
C ILE A 87 -0.05 1.64 -2.06
N ILE A 88 -1.19 1.51 -1.40
CA ILE A 88 -1.47 2.15 -0.11
C ILE A 88 -1.31 1.22 1.08
N SER A 89 -1.39 -0.09 0.87
CA SER A 89 -1.09 -1.10 1.89
C SER A 89 -0.64 -2.40 1.23
N GLN A 90 0.17 -3.17 1.96
CA GLN A 90 0.62 -4.48 1.47
C GLN A 90 1.05 -5.37 2.64
N HIS A 91 0.95 -6.69 2.41
CA HIS A 91 1.73 -7.66 3.17
C HIS A 91 2.87 -8.11 2.27
N HIS A 92 4.08 -7.94 2.74
CA HIS A 92 5.29 -8.40 2.08
C HIS A 92 5.88 -9.59 2.83
N ALA A 93 6.68 -10.38 2.15
CA ALA A 93 7.34 -11.53 2.76
C ALA A 93 8.74 -11.70 2.17
N SER A 94 9.63 -12.32 2.93
CA SER A 94 11.04 -12.43 2.57
C SER A 94 11.28 -13.36 1.38
N ASP A 95 10.56 -14.50 1.35
CA ASP A 95 10.80 -15.54 0.35
C ASP A 95 9.79 -15.52 -0.80
N THR A 96 8.51 -15.30 -0.50
CA THR A 96 7.44 -15.35 -1.50
C THR A 96 7.18 -14.01 -2.18
N GLY A 97 7.75 -12.92 -1.67
CA GLY A 97 7.51 -11.58 -2.18
C GLY A 97 6.23 -10.95 -1.62
N THR A 98 5.42 -10.32 -2.47
CA THR A 98 4.25 -9.60 -2.00
C THR A 98 3.03 -10.51 -1.95
N ILE A 99 2.38 -10.58 -0.79
CA ILE A 99 1.23 -11.44 -0.51
C ILE A 99 -0.09 -10.69 -0.73
N SER A 100 -0.18 -9.45 -0.25
CA SER A 100 -1.35 -8.59 -0.48
C SER A 100 -0.92 -7.20 -0.91
N LYS A 101 -1.68 -6.59 -1.81
CA LYS A 101 -1.46 -5.20 -2.25
C LYS A 101 -2.81 -4.53 -2.48
N VAL A 102 -3.02 -3.37 -1.88
CA VAL A 102 -4.17 -2.52 -2.18
C VAL A 102 -3.69 -1.37 -3.05
N TYR A 103 -4.29 -1.25 -4.22
CA TYR A 103 -3.92 -0.27 -5.24
C TYR A 103 -4.97 0.81 -5.40
N VAL A 104 -4.49 2.00 -5.76
CA VAL A 104 -5.29 3.09 -6.33
C VAL A 104 -4.64 3.45 -7.67
N SER A 105 -5.35 3.29 -8.78
CA SER A 105 -4.73 3.26 -10.10
C SER A 105 -5.63 3.85 -11.20
N ASP A 106 -5.09 4.75 -12.00
CA ASP A 106 -5.76 5.31 -13.18
C ASP A 106 -5.09 4.80 -14.46
N THR A 107 -5.23 3.49 -14.70
CA THR A 107 -4.61 2.77 -15.82
C THR A 107 -5.67 2.04 -16.66
N ASP A 108 -5.30 1.57 -17.84
CA ASP A 108 -6.19 0.80 -18.71
C ASP A 108 -6.19 -0.72 -18.42
N GLU A 109 -5.65 -1.13 -17.28
CA GLU A 109 -5.68 -2.54 -16.89
C GLU A 109 -7.12 -3.04 -16.79
N SER A 110 -7.43 -4.08 -17.55
CA SER A 110 -8.78 -4.66 -17.60
C SER A 110 -9.17 -5.39 -16.32
N GLY A 111 -10.47 -5.53 -16.10
CA GLY A 111 -11.00 -6.30 -14.97
C GLY A 111 -11.42 -5.46 -13.77
N PHE A 112 -11.38 -4.14 -13.89
CA PHE A 112 -11.81 -3.23 -12.83
C PHE A 112 -13.04 -2.42 -13.24
N ASN A 113 -13.55 -1.56 -12.35
CA ASN A 113 -14.78 -0.82 -12.58
C ASN A 113 -14.66 0.24 -13.68
N ASP A 114 -13.51 0.92 -13.78
CA ASP A 114 -13.26 1.95 -14.78
C ASP A 114 -12.34 1.44 -15.89
N SER A 115 -11.11 1.04 -15.54
CA SER A 115 -10.09 0.48 -16.45
C SER A 115 -9.77 1.38 -17.64
N VAL A 116 -9.83 2.71 -17.47
CA VAL A 116 -9.50 3.71 -18.49
C VAL A 116 -8.32 4.56 -18.02
N ALA A 117 -7.25 4.59 -18.79
CA ALA A 117 -6.05 5.32 -18.43
C ALA A 117 -6.24 6.84 -18.53
N GLY A 118 -5.78 7.56 -17.51
CA GLY A 118 -5.62 9.01 -17.58
C GLY A 118 -6.90 9.83 -17.59
N ASN A 119 -8.02 9.28 -17.13
CA ASN A 119 -9.29 10.01 -17.07
C ASN A 119 -9.61 10.62 -15.69
N GLY A 120 -8.73 10.43 -14.69
CA GLY A 120 -8.93 10.94 -13.35
C GLY A 120 -9.91 10.13 -12.50
N ILE A 121 -10.37 8.99 -12.98
CA ILE A 121 -11.15 8.01 -12.23
C ILE A 121 -10.20 6.88 -11.86
N PHE A 122 -9.99 6.69 -10.56
CA PHE A 122 -9.04 5.72 -10.06
C PHE A 122 -9.75 4.45 -9.61
N ASP A 123 -9.30 3.32 -10.11
CA ASP A 123 -9.73 2.02 -9.62
C ASP A 123 -9.05 1.72 -8.29
N VAL A 124 -9.84 1.29 -7.31
CA VAL A 124 -9.35 0.76 -6.03
C VAL A 124 -9.54 -0.75 -6.09
N TYR A 125 -8.46 -1.48 -5.92
CA TYR A 125 -8.49 -2.93 -6.02
C TYR A 125 -7.43 -3.58 -5.13
N VAL A 126 -7.59 -4.87 -4.91
CA VAL A 126 -6.64 -5.66 -4.13
C VAL A 126 -6.13 -6.83 -4.97
N ARG A 127 -4.84 -7.13 -4.83
CA ARG A 127 -4.23 -8.37 -5.30
C ARG A 127 -3.86 -9.20 -4.08
N LEU A 128 -4.28 -10.45 -4.09
CA LEU A 128 -3.99 -11.42 -3.04
C LEU A 128 -3.32 -12.65 -3.67
N ARG A 129 -2.18 -13.06 -3.11
CA ARG A 129 -1.48 -14.27 -3.55
C ARG A 129 -2.08 -15.47 -2.83
N ASN A 130 -2.72 -16.35 -3.58
CA ASN A 130 -3.37 -17.54 -3.02
C ASN A 130 -2.35 -18.60 -2.59
N THR A 131 -2.85 -19.68 -1.98
CA THR A 131 -2.00 -20.77 -1.47
C THR A 131 -1.29 -21.57 -2.56
N SER A 132 -1.66 -21.39 -3.82
CA SER A 132 -0.96 -21.97 -4.97
C SER A 132 0.14 -21.05 -5.54
N GLY A 133 0.33 -19.88 -4.92
CA GLY A 133 1.33 -18.90 -5.37
C GLY A 133 0.90 -18.01 -6.53
N ASN A 134 -0.39 -17.97 -6.83
CA ASN A 134 -0.94 -17.13 -7.91
C ASN A 134 -1.64 -15.90 -7.34
N GLU A 135 -1.47 -14.76 -7.98
CA GLU A 135 -2.18 -13.54 -7.60
C GLU A 135 -3.59 -13.53 -8.18
N GLU A 136 -4.57 -13.22 -7.32
CA GLU A 136 -5.95 -12.99 -7.70
C GLU A 136 -6.27 -11.51 -7.51
N LYS A 137 -7.07 -10.93 -8.42
CA LYS A 137 -7.47 -9.53 -8.41
C LYS A 137 -8.93 -9.38 -8.04
N PHE A 138 -9.23 -8.39 -7.19
CA PHE A 138 -10.60 -8.09 -6.76
C PHE A 138 -10.84 -6.58 -6.82
N ALA A 139 -11.82 -6.16 -7.61
CA ALA A 139 -12.20 -4.75 -7.72
C ALA A 139 -13.03 -4.32 -6.51
N LEU A 140 -12.60 -3.25 -5.84
CA LEU A 140 -13.32 -2.69 -4.68
C LEU A 140 -14.23 -1.53 -5.07
N GLY A 141 -13.86 -0.74 -6.07
CA GLY A 141 -14.64 0.39 -6.54
C GLY A 141 -13.77 1.45 -7.21
N THR A 142 -14.29 2.66 -7.30
CA THR A 142 -13.59 3.80 -7.90
C THR A 142 -13.65 5.03 -6.99
N ILE A 143 -12.64 5.90 -7.13
CA ILE A 143 -12.59 7.21 -6.51
C ILE A 143 -12.07 8.24 -7.50
N THR A 144 -12.31 9.50 -7.25
CA THR A 144 -11.60 10.60 -7.89
C THR A 144 -10.59 11.22 -6.91
N SER A 145 -9.63 11.98 -7.43
CA SER A 145 -8.62 12.65 -6.59
C SER A 145 -9.29 13.55 -5.55
N GLY A 146 -8.90 13.38 -4.29
CA GLY A 146 -9.44 14.13 -3.17
C GLY A 146 -10.64 13.51 -2.46
N GLU A 147 -11.20 12.42 -2.98
CA GLU A 147 -12.24 11.67 -2.27
C GLU A 147 -11.65 10.79 -1.17
N SER A 148 -12.35 10.71 -0.04
CA SER A 148 -11.97 9.84 1.06
C SER A 148 -12.78 8.54 1.03
N PHE A 149 -12.16 7.46 1.50
CA PHE A 149 -12.84 6.18 1.70
C PHE A 149 -12.25 5.47 2.92
N ASN A 150 -13.00 4.55 3.48
CA ASN A 150 -12.54 3.73 4.59
C ASN A 150 -11.92 2.43 4.05
N LEU A 151 -10.73 2.11 4.55
CA LEU A 151 -10.02 0.88 4.23
C LEU A 151 -9.90 0.02 5.47
N ARG A 152 -10.18 -1.27 5.33
CA ARG A 152 -9.93 -2.26 6.37
C ARG A 152 -9.21 -3.45 5.77
N VAL A 153 -8.07 -3.81 6.37
CA VAL A 153 -7.27 -4.97 5.97
C VAL A 153 -7.12 -5.88 7.19
N VAL A 154 -7.50 -7.12 7.06
CA VAL A 154 -7.40 -8.12 8.13
C VAL A 154 -6.57 -9.29 7.66
N ASN A 155 -5.59 -9.69 8.46
CA ASN A 155 -5.00 -11.01 8.36
C ASN A 155 -5.46 -11.83 9.56
N ASN A 156 -6.28 -12.82 9.32
CA ASN A 156 -6.75 -13.75 10.35
C ASN A 156 -6.01 -15.07 10.21
N TYR A 157 -4.78 -15.09 10.72
CA TYR A 157 -3.93 -16.29 10.70
C TYR A 157 -3.82 -16.94 9.32
N GLY A 158 -3.59 -16.13 8.29
CA GLY A 158 -3.44 -16.57 6.90
C GLY A 158 -4.67 -16.42 6.03
N ASP A 159 -5.81 -16.01 6.59
CA ASP A 159 -6.99 -15.61 5.82
C ASP A 159 -7.01 -14.09 5.74
N VAL A 160 -6.72 -13.54 4.58
CA VAL A 160 -6.68 -12.09 4.37
C VAL A 160 -7.98 -11.61 3.77
N ASP A 161 -8.57 -10.58 4.39
CA ASP A 161 -9.80 -9.93 3.96
C ASP A 161 -9.55 -8.43 3.81
N VAL A 162 -10.00 -7.85 2.71
CA VAL A 162 -9.87 -6.42 2.43
C VAL A 162 -11.23 -5.83 2.10
N SER A 163 -11.58 -4.75 2.80
CA SER A 163 -12.86 -4.06 2.64
C SER A 163 -12.64 -2.59 2.33
N ALA A 164 -13.34 -2.08 1.32
CA ALA A 164 -13.40 -0.66 0.97
C ALA A 164 -14.59 -0.42 0.06
N LEU A 165 -15.13 0.79 0.08
CA LEU A 165 -16.16 1.25 -0.88
C LEU A 165 -17.39 0.32 -0.97
N GLY A 166 -17.78 -0.28 0.17
CA GLY A 166 -18.94 -1.17 0.26
C GLY A 166 -18.70 -2.60 -0.23
N ASN A 167 -17.47 -2.96 -0.60
CA ASN A 167 -17.09 -4.28 -1.05
C ASN A 167 -16.05 -4.92 -0.14
N SER A 168 -16.07 -6.24 -0.05
CA SER A 168 -15.14 -7.02 0.76
C SER A 168 -14.76 -8.30 0.03
N PHE A 169 -13.47 -8.60 -0.01
CA PHE A 169 -12.94 -9.81 -0.63
C PHE A 169 -11.87 -10.42 0.26
N GLY A 170 -11.87 -11.73 0.36
CA GLY A 170 -10.89 -12.43 1.16
C GLY A 170 -10.62 -13.84 0.65
N ILE A 171 -9.39 -14.27 0.79
CA ILE A 171 -8.95 -15.64 0.47
C ILE A 171 -7.88 -16.08 1.48
N PRO A 172 -7.67 -17.39 1.65
CA PRO A 172 -6.44 -17.91 2.23
C PRO A 172 -5.26 -17.51 1.35
N VAL A 173 -4.19 -17.02 1.96
CA VAL A 173 -3.01 -16.55 1.23
C VAL A 173 -1.80 -17.45 1.43
N GLU A 174 -0.82 -17.33 0.52
CA GLU A 174 0.46 -18.01 0.64
C GLU A 174 1.14 -17.62 1.96
N ASP A 175 1.78 -18.60 2.59
CA ASP A 175 2.46 -18.39 3.85
C ASP A 175 3.97 -18.21 3.66
N ASP A 176 4.58 -17.48 4.58
CA ASP A 176 6.01 -17.23 4.59
C ASP A 176 6.45 -17.05 6.05
N SER A 177 7.63 -17.50 6.38
CA SER A 177 8.16 -17.46 7.75
C SER A 177 8.32 -16.03 8.29
N GLU A 178 8.53 -15.06 7.41
CA GLU A 178 8.74 -13.66 7.78
C GLU A 178 7.89 -12.72 6.91
N SER A 179 6.65 -12.54 7.30
CA SER A 179 5.75 -11.60 6.65
C SER A 179 5.59 -10.33 7.48
N TYR A 180 5.24 -9.22 6.83
CA TYR A 180 5.03 -7.96 7.50
C TYR A 180 4.10 -7.04 6.73
N PHE A 181 3.28 -6.33 7.50
CA PHE A 181 2.37 -5.32 6.97
C PHE A 181 3.10 -4.01 6.72
N LYS A 182 2.72 -3.33 5.62
CA LYS A 182 3.19 -2.01 5.24
C LYS A 182 2.00 -1.15 4.82
N PHE A 183 2.08 0.15 5.08
CA PHE A 183 1.05 1.08 4.61
C PHE A 183 1.64 2.48 4.37
N GLY A 184 1.03 3.21 3.47
CA GLY A 184 1.45 4.55 3.11
C GLY A 184 1.20 4.85 1.64
N ASN A 185 2.26 5.20 0.91
CA ASN A 185 2.16 5.59 -0.50
C ASN A 185 3.42 5.09 -1.24
N TYR A 186 3.24 4.04 -2.01
CA TYR A 186 4.28 3.51 -2.88
C TYR A 186 3.90 3.79 -4.34
N LEU A 187 4.38 4.93 -4.84
CA LEU A 187 4.08 5.40 -6.19
C LEU A 187 4.80 4.54 -7.23
N GLN A 188 4.01 3.96 -8.13
CA GLN A 188 4.50 3.02 -9.14
C GLN A 188 4.97 3.75 -10.41
N SER A 189 6.17 3.42 -10.86
CA SER A 189 6.71 3.88 -12.15
C SER A 189 6.17 2.99 -13.27
N GLN A 190 5.00 3.32 -13.76
CA GLN A 190 4.32 2.54 -14.80
C GLN A 190 3.57 3.46 -15.75
N ASP A 191 3.70 3.20 -17.05
CA ASP A 191 2.91 3.87 -18.09
C ASP A 191 1.45 3.43 -17.94
N PRO A 192 0.49 4.36 -17.75
CA PRO A 192 -0.91 4.00 -17.52
C PRO A 192 -1.60 3.39 -18.75
N ASN A 193 -1.09 3.64 -19.96
CA ASN A 193 -1.68 3.13 -21.21
C ASN A 193 -1.12 1.78 -21.62
N THR A 194 0.19 1.60 -21.53
CA THR A 194 0.86 0.36 -21.96
C THR A 194 1.03 -0.65 -20.85
N LEU A 195 0.96 -0.20 -19.60
CA LEU A 195 1.25 -0.96 -18.38
C LEU A 195 2.72 -1.39 -18.27
N ASP A 196 3.58 -0.84 -19.11
CA ASP A 196 5.02 -1.10 -19.05
C ASP A 196 5.65 -0.33 -17.89
N LYS A 197 6.63 -0.95 -17.25
CA LYS A 197 7.46 -0.27 -16.26
C LYS A 197 8.24 0.86 -16.93
N CYS A 198 8.33 1.99 -16.22
CA CYS A 198 9.00 3.20 -16.64
C CYS A 198 10.10 3.49 -15.63
N GLY A 199 11.36 3.36 -16.04
CA GLY A 199 12.49 3.48 -15.13
C GLY A 199 13.05 2.12 -14.71
N GLU A 200 14.13 2.17 -13.93
CA GLU A 200 14.88 0.98 -13.52
C GLU A 200 14.99 0.89 -12.00
N ALA A 201 14.80 -0.30 -11.46
CA ALA A 201 14.96 -0.57 -10.04
C ALA A 201 16.37 -0.15 -9.57
N GLY A 202 16.44 0.49 -8.40
CA GLY A 202 17.69 1.00 -7.85
C GLY A 202 18.19 2.31 -8.44
N ASN A 203 17.51 2.89 -9.43
CA ASN A 203 17.90 4.12 -10.10
C ASN A 203 16.86 5.23 -9.89
N SER A 204 17.08 6.09 -8.90
CA SER A 204 16.13 7.15 -8.54
C SER A 204 15.94 8.18 -9.67
N ASN A 205 16.99 8.49 -10.43
CA ASN A 205 16.88 9.43 -11.56
C ASN A 205 15.98 8.89 -12.66
N SER A 206 15.97 7.58 -12.89
CA SER A 206 15.09 6.96 -13.88
C SER A 206 13.62 7.09 -13.48
N PHE A 207 13.31 7.00 -12.20
CA PHE A 207 11.95 7.23 -11.69
C PHE A 207 11.54 8.69 -11.79
N LYS A 208 12.44 9.61 -11.48
CA LYS A 208 12.21 11.03 -11.67
C LYS A 208 11.84 11.35 -13.11
N ASN A 209 12.62 10.86 -14.06
CA ASN A 209 12.35 11.05 -15.48
C ASN A 209 11.02 10.41 -15.90
N CYS A 210 10.73 9.22 -15.38
CA CYS A 210 9.45 8.53 -15.64
C CYS A 210 8.26 9.38 -15.20
N PHE A 211 8.25 9.86 -13.96
CA PHE A 211 7.15 10.66 -13.43
C PHE A 211 7.00 11.99 -14.16
N GLU A 212 8.12 12.64 -14.51
CA GLU A 212 8.09 13.87 -15.31
C GLU A 212 7.48 13.61 -16.69
N ASP A 213 7.90 12.57 -17.39
CA ASP A 213 7.40 12.20 -18.71
C ASP A 213 5.92 11.84 -18.70
N LEU A 214 5.46 11.20 -17.64
CA LEU A 214 4.05 10.84 -17.46
C LEU A 214 3.17 11.99 -16.95
N GLY A 215 3.77 13.11 -16.56
CA GLY A 215 3.03 14.24 -15.97
C GLY A 215 2.52 13.95 -14.56
N ILE A 216 3.17 13.04 -13.83
CA ILE A 216 2.84 12.75 -12.43
C ILE A 216 3.52 13.78 -11.54
N THR A 217 2.80 14.83 -11.19
CA THR A 217 3.30 15.96 -10.40
C THR A 217 2.74 15.99 -8.99
N GLN A 218 1.73 15.17 -8.69
CA GLN A 218 1.12 15.05 -7.38
C GLN A 218 0.87 13.58 -7.04
N SER A 219 1.26 13.21 -5.84
CA SER A 219 0.87 11.95 -5.21
C SER A 219 0.92 12.13 -3.70
N LYS A 220 -0.25 12.26 -3.11
CA LYS A 220 -0.40 12.51 -1.68
C LYS A 220 -1.48 11.59 -1.12
N VAL A 221 -1.11 10.76 -0.16
CA VAL A 221 -2.04 9.91 0.57
C VAL A 221 -2.15 10.43 1.99
N THR A 222 -3.35 10.82 2.39
CA THR A 222 -3.66 11.26 3.75
C THR A 222 -4.46 10.18 4.45
N MET A 223 -4.00 9.76 5.61
CA MET A 223 -4.68 8.77 6.44
C MET A 223 -5.05 9.36 7.80
N THR A 224 -6.32 9.24 8.16
CA THR A 224 -6.86 9.63 9.46
C THR A 224 -7.59 8.45 10.08
N ASN A 225 -7.89 8.52 11.38
CA ASN A 225 -8.54 7.44 12.13
C ASN A 225 -7.81 6.10 11.98
N VAL A 226 -6.49 6.16 11.92
CA VAL A 226 -5.65 4.97 11.68
C VAL A 226 -5.55 4.15 12.95
N THR A 227 -5.88 2.88 12.84
CA THR A 227 -5.68 1.90 13.91
C THR A 227 -5.00 0.66 13.36
N TYR A 228 -4.13 0.09 14.18
CA TYR A 228 -3.48 -1.17 13.88
C TYR A 228 -3.44 -2.04 15.12
N THR A 229 -4.04 -3.20 15.03
CA THR A 229 -4.07 -4.19 16.10
C THR A 229 -3.31 -5.43 15.63
N ARG A 230 -2.47 -5.97 16.51
CA ARG A 230 -1.65 -7.12 16.18
C ARG A 230 -1.60 -8.10 17.35
N GLN A 231 -1.73 -9.36 17.01
CA GLN A 231 -1.55 -10.47 17.96
C GLN A 231 -0.78 -11.57 17.25
N THR A 232 0.27 -12.09 17.89
CA THR A 232 1.10 -13.16 17.35
C THR A 232 1.08 -14.39 18.26
N ASN A 233 1.17 -15.54 17.65
CA ASN A 233 1.30 -16.81 18.36
C ASN A 233 2.75 -17.10 18.73
#